data_2fcce3880a75d8a3b76c9e1093127668
#
_entry.id   2fcce3880a75d8a3b76c9e1093127668
#
_cell.length_a   1.000
_cell.length_b   1.000
_cell.length_c   1.000
_cell.angle_alpha   90.00
_cell.angle_beta   90.00
_cell.angle_gamma   90.00
#
_symmetry.space_group_name_H-M   'P 1'
#
loop_
_entity.id
_entity.type
_entity.pdbx_description
1 polymer ?
#
loop_
_entity_poly.entity_id
_entity_poly.type
_entity_poly.pdbx_seq_one_letter_code
_entity_poly.pdbx_strand_id
1 'polypeptide(L)'
;MFRSIRARIIAATTGCLVVALLLNTIINFQVTRQDNQQSQRDILTSTSASHNMAIADWVNSKMTVITSAQPVALSDDPVPVFKQLALAGGFTNVYVGYASKTAKFSDPTGVPADYDPTLRPWYQQVVSADGPVVTAPYVDAGTGKLVVTFAVPVKEQGALKAVVAGDVAMDSVVANVRGIHPTPASSGLLLDSNGTVIAGSDPALTLKPFTETIKGTDFATLKSGNLVDGTSNGREKTFLATAVPGTHWLLVVALDNGDATAGMRSLLKASALSLAILALLSGALMHLLIAR
;
A
#
# COMPACT_ATOMS: atom_id res chain seq x y z
N MET A 1 -56.36 25.80 13.65
CA MET A 1 -57.13 24.72 14.24
C MET A 1 -58.10 24.20 13.19
N PHE A 2 -57.94 22.98 12.71
CA PHE A 2 -58.74 22.41 11.61
C PHE A 2 -60.19 22.24 12.03
N ARG A 3 -61.11 22.97 11.37
CA ARG A 3 -62.56 22.99 11.69
C ARG A 3 -63.38 21.88 11.02
N SER A 4 -62.89 21.20 10.00
CA SER A 4 -63.60 20.14 9.30
C SER A 4 -62.98 18.73 9.55
N ILE A 5 -63.82 17.70 9.65
CA ILE A 5 -63.40 16.30 9.79
C ILE A 5 -62.49 15.89 8.63
N ARG A 6 -62.77 16.35 7.37
CA ARG A 6 -61.97 16.11 6.19
C ARG A 6 -60.53 16.64 6.37
N ALA A 7 -60.37 17.87 6.86
CA ALA A 7 -59.07 18.49 7.08
C ALA A 7 -58.25 17.73 8.14
N ARG A 8 -58.90 17.20 9.18
CA ARG A 8 -58.25 16.36 10.23
C ARG A 8 -57.76 15.02 9.66
N ILE A 9 -58.53 14.36 8.81
CA ILE A 9 -58.15 13.09 8.17
C ILE A 9 -56.98 13.33 7.21
N ILE A 10 -57.04 14.35 6.38
CA ILE A 10 -55.96 14.67 5.45
C ILE A 10 -54.65 15.02 6.19
N ALA A 11 -54.75 15.81 7.26
CA ALA A 11 -53.59 16.14 8.08
C ALA A 11 -53.00 14.91 8.76
N ALA A 12 -53.82 14.00 9.28
CA ALA A 12 -53.38 12.77 9.92
C ALA A 12 -52.73 11.81 8.90
N THR A 13 -53.29 11.61 7.71
CA THR A 13 -52.74 10.74 6.67
C THR A 13 -51.45 11.30 6.09
N THR A 14 -51.37 12.61 5.85
CA THR A 14 -50.16 13.30 5.40
C THR A 14 -49.04 13.20 6.48
N GLY A 15 -49.43 13.43 7.76
CA GLY A 15 -48.49 13.29 8.86
C GLY A 15 -47.92 11.85 8.98
N CYS A 16 -48.80 10.86 8.88
CA CYS A 16 -48.41 9.45 8.90
C CYS A 16 -47.45 9.11 7.70
N LEU A 17 -47.75 9.61 6.52
CA LEU A 17 -46.91 9.42 5.32
C LEU A 17 -45.53 10.07 5.47
N VAL A 18 -45.46 11.28 6.02
CA VAL A 18 -44.18 11.97 6.28
C VAL A 18 -43.37 11.21 7.34
N VAL A 19 -44.00 10.74 8.41
CA VAL A 19 -43.31 9.94 9.44
C VAL A 19 -42.80 8.63 8.83
N ALA A 20 -43.59 7.93 8.03
CA ALA A 20 -43.15 6.70 7.36
C ALA A 20 -41.97 6.93 6.40
N LEU A 21 -41.96 8.02 5.64
CA LEU A 21 -40.88 8.41 4.76
C LEU A 21 -39.61 8.77 5.54
N LEU A 22 -39.73 9.47 6.67
CA LEU A 22 -38.59 9.79 7.54
C LEU A 22 -37.99 8.52 8.13
N LEU A 23 -38.82 7.60 8.65
CA LEU A 23 -38.37 6.32 9.18
C LEU A 23 -37.64 5.49 8.08
N ASN A 24 -38.23 5.40 6.90
CA ASN A 24 -37.62 4.71 5.78
C ASN A 24 -36.26 5.33 5.40
N THR A 25 -36.16 6.66 5.40
CA THR A 25 -34.90 7.36 5.12
C THR A 25 -33.84 7.07 6.17
N ILE A 26 -34.22 7.05 7.46
CA ILE A 26 -33.31 6.72 8.56
C ILE A 26 -32.82 5.28 8.45
N ILE A 27 -33.71 4.33 8.20
CA ILE A 27 -33.36 2.92 8.03
C ILE A 27 -32.41 2.75 6.83
N ASN A 28 -32.77 3.31 5.67
CA ASN A 28 -31.92 3.25 4.48
C ASN A 28 -30.55 3.90 4.71
N PHE A 29 -30.49 5.01 5.46
CA PHE A 29 -29.22 5.64 5.81
C PHE A 29 -28.34 4.71 6.67
N GLN A 30 -28.91 4.05 7.68
CA GLN A 30 -28.18 3.12 8.54
C GLN A 30 -27.65 1.92 7.75
N VAL A 31 -28.48 1.32 6.90
CA VAL A 31 -28.07 0.19 6.03
C VAL A 31 -26.96 0.64 5.08
N THR A 32 -27.16 1.73 4.35
CA THR A 32 -26.17 2.25 3.39
C THR A 32 -24.84 2.61 4.07
N ARG A 33 -24.88 3.14 5.30
CA ARG A 33 -23.68 3.44 6.08
C ARG A 33 -22.91 2.17 6.43
N GLN A 34 -23.63 1.13 6.87
CA GLN A 34 -23.02 -0.15 7.21
C GLN A 34 -22.42 -0.85 5.98
N ASP A 35 -23.16 -0.88 4.87
CA ASP A 35 -22.70 -1.42 3.59
C ASP A 35 -21.46 -0.66 3.07
N ASN A 36 -21.44 0.67 3.21
CA ASN A 36 -20.29 1.47 2.80
C ASN A 36 -19.05 1.19 3.64
N GLN A 37 -19.19 1.00 4.96
CA GLN A 37 -18.07 0.64 5.82
C GLN A 37 -17.51 -0.75 5.47
N GLN A 38 -18.39 -1.71 5.19
CA GLN A 38 -17.98 -3.04 4.73
C GLN A 38 -17.27 -2.95 3.37
N SER A 39 -17.84 -2.23 2.42
CA SER A 39 -17.25 -2.01 1.10
C SER A 39 -15.86 -1.36 1.18
N GLN A 40 -15.65 -0.39 2.06
CA GLN A 40 -14.33 0.22 2.28
C GLN A 40 -13.30 -0.80 2.81
N ARG A 41 -13.71 -1.66 3.76
CA ARG A 41 -12.86 -2.75 4.25
C ARG A 41 -12.48 -3.71 3.14
N ASP A 42 -13.46 -4.12 2.34
CA ASP A 42 -13.27 -5.08 1.25
C ASP A 42 -12.34 -4.50 0.16
N ILE A 43 -12.53 -3.24 -0.20
CA ILE A 43 -11.65 -2.51 -1.13
C ILE A 43 -10.21 -2.46 -0.60
N LEU A 44 -10.02 -2.04 0.64
CA LEU A 44 -8.69 -1.95 1.25
C LEU A 44 -8.03 -3.32 1.33
N THR A 45 -8.76 -4.34 1.79
CA THR A 45 -8.22 -5.69 1.97
C THR A 45 -7.88 -6.33 0.63
N SER A 46 -8.77 -6.26 -0.37
CA SER A 46 -8.54 -6.87 -1.68
C SER A 46 -7.43 -6.15 -2.45
N THR A 47 -7.41 -4.82 -2.42
CA THR A 47 -6.34 -4.02 -3.05
C THR A 47 -4.99 -4.32 -2.40
N SER A 48 -4.96 -4.30 -1.06
CA SER A 48 -3.72 -4.60 -0.31
C SER A 48 -3.23 -6.01 -0.61
N ALA A 49 -4.11 -7.02 -0.59
CA ALA A 49 -3.76 -8.41 -0.86
C ALA A 49 -3.21 -8.60 -2.29
N SER A 50 -3.86 -8.02 -3.30
CA SER A 50 -3.45 -8.13 -4.70
C SER A 50 -2.05 -7.53 -4.93
N HIS A 51 -1.83 -6.29 -4.48
CA HIS A 51 -0.54 -5.62 -4.66
C HIS A 51 0.56 -6.22 -3.81
N ASN A 52 0.23 -6.66 -2.58
CA ASN A 52 1.17 -7.35 -1.70
C ASN A 52 1.66 -8.66 -2.32
N MET A 53 0.74 -9.47 -2.88
CA MET A 53 1.09 -10.70 -3.60
C MET A 53 2.01 -10.42 -4.79
N ALA A 54 1.73 -9.41 -5.60
CA ALA A 54 2.57 -9.05 -6.74
C ALA A 54 3.99 -8.63 -6.31
N ILE A 55 4.12 -7.88 -5.20
CA ILE A 55 5.43 -7.52 -4.65
C ILE A 55 6.14 -8.75 -4.08
N ALA A 56 5.43 -9.62 -3.36
CA ALA A 56 5.99 -10.84 -2.80
C ALA A 56 6.48 -11.81 -3.89
N ASP A 57 5.73 -11.98 -4.97
CA ASP A 57 6.12 -12.80 -6.11
C ASP A 57 7.36 -12.24 -6.81
N TRP A 58 7.44 -10.91 -6.96
CA TRP A 58 8.64 -10.25 -7.48
C TRP A 58 9.85 -10.49 -6.56
N VAL A 59 9.69 -10.34 -5.24
CA VAL A 59 10.74 -10.62 -4.25
C VAL A 59 11.21 -12.05 -4.33
N ASN A 60 10.28 -13.01 -4.36
CA ASN A 60 10.59 -14.44 -4.44
C ASN A 60 11.32 -14.78 -5.74
N SER A 61 10.89 -14.22 -6.86
CA SER A 61 11.54 -14.41 -8.16
C SER A 61 13.00 -13.92 -8.12
N LYS A 62 13.25 -12.72 -7.59
CA LYS A 62 14.61 -12.17 -7.47
C LYS A 62 15.48 -13.00 -6.52
N MET A 63 14.92 -13.40 -5.37
CA MET A 63 15.62 -14.24 -4.40
C MET A 63 16.00 -15.60 -4.99
N THR A 64 15.10 -16.21 -5.77
CA THR A 64 15.36 -17.49 -6.46
C THR A 64 16.54 -17.37 -7.43
N VAL A 65 16.59 -16.29 -8.21
CA VAL A 65 17.72 -16.05 -9.13
C VAL A 65 19.04 -15.93 -8.36
N ILE A 66 19.08 -15.15 -7.29
CA ILE A 66 20.31 -14.99 -6.49
C ILE A 66 20.72 -16.29 -5.80
N THR A 67 19.74 -17.04 -5.28
CA THR A 67 20.01 -18.36 -4.66
C THR A 67 20.63 -19.33 -5.67
N SER A 68 20.20 -19.28 -6.94
CA SER A 68 20.78 -20.13 -7.99
C SER A 68 22.26 -19.86 -8.30
N ALA A 69 22.79 -18.73 -7.85
CA ALA A 69 24.20 -18.38 -8.01
C ALA A 69 25.10 -18.99 -6.90
N GLN A 70 24.54 -19.49 -5.78
CA GLN A 70 25.31 -20.03 -4.67
C GLN A 70 26.28 -21.17 -5.09
N PRO A 71 25.90 -22.17 -5.93
CA PRO A 71 26.79 -23.27 -6.28
C PRO A 71 28.06 -22.84 -7.00
N VAL A 72 28.04 -21.73 -7.73
CA VAL A 72 29.19 -21.24 -8.51
C VAL A 72 29.99 -20.15 -7.79
N ALA A 73 29.49 -19.67 -6.66
CA ALA A 73 30.07 -18.52 -5.95
C ALA A 73 31.54 -18.71 -5.53
N LEU A 74 31.91 -19.94 -5.18
CA LEU A 74 33.28 -20.30 -4.76
C LEU A 74 34.11 -20.90 -5.89
N SER A 75 33.62 -20.94 -7.14
CA SER A 75 34.42 -21.39 -8.30
C SER A 75 35.49 -20.36 -8.66
N ASP A 76 36.48 -20.80 -9.44
CA ASP A 76 37.59 -19.95 -9.87
C ASP A 76 37.10 -18.73 -10.66
N ASP A 77 36.07 -18.88 -11.53
CA ASP A 77 35.49 -17.81 -12.29
C ASP A 77 33.95 -17.87 -12.32
N PRO A 78 33.24 -17.25 -11.34
CA PRO A 78 31.79 -17.19 -11.30
C PRO A 78 31.20 -16.10 -12.23
N VAL A 79 32.03 -15.17 -12.74
CA VAL A 79 31.59 -13.96 -13.44
C VAL A 79 30.72 -14.23 -14.68
N PRO A 80 31.02 -15.22 -15.53
CA PRO A 80 30.18 -15.54 -16.69
C PRO A 80 28.74 -15.91 -16.29
N VAL A 81 28.57 -16.70 -15.22
CA VAL A 81 27.25 -17.07 -14.70
C VAL A 81 26.55 -15.85 -14.10
N PHE A 82 27.26 -15.01 -13.35
CA PHE A 82 26.69 -13.78 -12.80
C PHE A 82 26.18 -12.83 -13.89
N LYS A 83 26.89 -12.69 -15.01
CA LYS A 83 26.42 -11.92 -16.16
C LYS A 83 25.11 -12.44 -16.74
N GLN A 84 24.99 -13.77 -16.88
CA GLN A 84 23.77 -14.42 -17.37
C GLN A 84 22.61 -14.19 -16.39
N LEU A 85 22.84 -14.35 -15.09
CA LEU A 85 21.83 -14.15 -14.06
C LEU A 85 21.41 -12.69 -13.95
N ALA A 86 22.34 -11.75 -14.10
CA ALA A 86 22.03 -10.32 -14.14
C ALA A 86 21.06 -9.99 -15.29
N LEU A 87 21.38 -10.47 -16.50
CA LEU A 87 20.54 -10.26 -17.67
C LEU A 87 19.19 -10.94 -17.55
N ALA A 88 19.16 -12.23 -17.21
CA ALA A 88 17.93 -13.01 -17.13
C ALA A 88 17.03 -12.57 -15.97
N GLY A 89 17.63 -12.19 -14.84
CA GLY A 89 16.93 -11.76 -13.64
C GLY A 89 16.61 -10.26 -13.60
N GLY A 90 17.10 -9.45 -14.57
CA GLY A 90 16.93 -8.00 -14.56
C GLY A 90 17.58 -7.34 -13.34
N PHE A 91 18.78 -7.80 -12.98
CA PHE A 91 19.63 -7.16 -11.98
C PHE A 91 20.54 -6.14 -12.65
N THR A 92 20.83 -5.06 -11.96
CA THR A 92 21.82 -4.07 -12.40
C THR A 92 23.24 -4.63 -12.22
N ASN A 93 23.44 -5.46 -11.20
CA ASN A 93 24.67 -6.18 -10.94
C ASN A 93 24.40 -7.44 -10.14
N VAL A 94 25.11 -8.54 -10.41
CA VAL A 94 25.16 -9.76 -9.58
C VAL A 94 26.62 -9.98 -9.19
N TYR A 95 26.87 -10.25 -7.94
CA TYR A 95 28.23 -10.31 -7.41
C TYR A 95 28.36 -11.22 -6.18
N VAL A 96 29.58 -11.50 -5.80
CA VAL A 96 29.94 -12.23 -4.58
C VAL A 96 30.95 -11.43 -3.78
N GLY A 97 30.69 -11.30 -2.48
CA GLY A 97 31.67 -10.80 -1.51
C GLY A 97 32.19 -11.94 -0.65
N TYR A 98 33.49 -12.10 -0.59
CA TYR A 98 34.14 -13.14 0.19
C TYR A 98 34.50 -12.66 1.59
N ALA A 99 34.55 -13.60 2.54
CA ALA A 99 35.04 -13.33 3.90
C ALA A 99 36.51 -12.85 3.91
N SER A 100 37.26 -13.11 2.85
CA SER A 100 38.61 -12.59 2.59
C SER A 100 38.67 -11.11 2.22
N LYS A 101 37.52 -10.38 2.24
CA LYS A 101 37.39 -8.97 1.86
C LYS A 101 37.58 -8.67 0.38
N THR A 102 37.52 -9.68 -0.46
CA THR A 102 37.54 -9.54 -1.92
C THR A 102 36.16 -9.72 -2.50
N ALA A 103 35.94 -9.26 -3.73
CA ALA A 103 34.66 -9.41 -4.42
C ALA A 103 34.85 -9.68 -5.91
N LYS A 104 33.86 -10.32 -6.54
CA LYS A 104 33.75 -10.48 -8.00
C LYS A 104 32.37 -10.02 -8.45
N PHE A 105 32.30 -9.26 -9.52
CA PHE A 105 31.10 -8.61 -10.03
C PHE A 105 30.79 -9.04 -11.44
N SER A 106 29.50 -9.13 -11.80
CA SER A 106 29.09 -9.25 -13.22
C SER A 106 29.48 -8.01 -14.02
N ASP A 107 29.42 -6.84 -13.39
CA ASP A 107 29.95 -5.58 -13.92
C ASP A 107 30.72 -4.82 -12.82
N PRO A 108 32.06 -4.74 -12.91
CA PRO A 108 32.88 -4.05 -11.92
C PRO A 108 32.96 -2.52 -12.14
N THR A 109 32.25 -1.97 -13.12
CA THR A 109 32.34 -0.55 -13.45
C THR A 109 31.95 0.32 -12.28
N GLY A 110 32.79 1.29 -11.90
CA GLY A 110 32.57 2.21 -10.81
C GLY A 110 32.82 1.66 -9.40
N VAL A 111 33.19 0.38 -9.27
CA VAL A 111 33.52 -0.19 -7.95
C VAL A 111 34.86 0.40 -7.47
N PRO A 112 34.92 0.98 -6.25
CA PRO A 112 36.15 1.54 -5.68
C PRO A 112 37.27 0.51 -5.56
N ALA A 113 38.53 0.92 -5.74
CA ALA A 113 39.69 0.00 -5.65
C ALA A 113 39.90 -0.58 -4.24
N ASP A 114 39.45 0.12 -3.22
CA ASP A 114 39.49 -0.26 -1.80
C ASP A 114 38.19 -0.90 -1.31
N TYR A 115 37.36 -1.39 -2.21
CA TYR A 115 36.05 -1.96 -1.88
C TYR A 115 36.18 -3.19 -0.98
N ASP A 116 35.65 -3.08 0.24
CA ASP A 116 35.51 -4.19 1.19
C ASP A 116 34.01 -4.59 1.28
N PRO A 117 33.62 -5.76 0.72
CA PRO A 117 32.23 -6.22 0.77
C PRO A 117 31.74 -6.45 2.19
N THR A 118 32.61 -6.81 3.12
CA THR A 118 32.23 -7.15 4.51
C THR A 118 31.71 -5.94 5.30
N LEU A 119 32.00 -4.73 4.84
CA LEU A 119 31.52 -3.48 5.42
C LEU A 119 30.19 -3.01 4.82
N ARG A 120 29.67 -3.70 3.81
CA ARG A 120 28.46 -3.29 3.10
C ARG A 120 27.18 -3.76 3.83
N PRO A 121 26.09 -2.98 3.74
CA PRO A 121 24.83 -3.29 4.43
C PRO A 121 24.29 -4.69 4.12
N TRP A 122 24.31 -5.09 2.84
CA TRP A 122 23.83 -6.39 2.40
C TRP A 122 24.62 -7.56 3.01
N TYR A 123 25.96 -7.43 3.15
CA TYR A 123 26.82 -8.45 3.74
C TYR A 123 26.57 -8.57 5.26
N GLN A 124 26.55 -7.43 5.95
CA GLN A 124 26.34 -7.38 7.40
C GLN A 124 24.95 -7.91 7.80
N GLN A 125 23.93 -7.61 7.00
CA GLN A 125 22.59 -8.11 7.25
C GLN A 125 22.53 -9.64 7.09
N VAL A 126 23.17 -10.21 6.06
CA VAL A 126 23.26 -11.68 5.90
C VAL A 126 23.99 -12.33 7.08
N VAL A 127 25.09 -11.74 7.53
CA VAL A 127 25.83 -12.24 8.71
C VAL A 127 24.94 -12.21 9.95
N SER A 128 24.19 -11.13 10.18
CA SER A 128 23.32 -10.95 11.33
C SER A 128 22.09 -11.88 11.30
N ALA A 129 21.49 -12.05 10.12
CA ALA A 129 20.29 -12.86 9.93
C ALA A 129 20.61 -14.37 9.83
N ASP A 130 21.86 -14.72 9.55
CA ASP A 130 22.34 -16.06 9.23
C ASP A 130 21.56 -16.75 8.09
N GLY A 131 20.98 -15.96 7.20
CA GLY A 131 20.09 -16.41 6.13
C GLY A 131 19.95 -15.39 5.00
N PRO A 132 19.07 -15.69 4.01
CA PRO A 132 18.74 -14.76 2.93
C PRO A 132 18.17 -13.45 3.45
N VAL A 133 18.53 -12.34 2.81
CA VAL A 133 18.01 -11.00 3.14
C VAL A 133 17.63 -10.22 1.91
N VAL A 134 16.63 -9.33 2.07
CA VAL A 134 16.32 -8.24 1.15
C VAL A 134 16.55 -6.94 1.92
N THR A 135 17.45 -6.10 1.44
CA THR A 135 17.82 -4.86 2.15
C THR A 135 16.71 -3.82 2.04
N ALA A 136 16.71 -2.84 2.95
CA ALA A 136 16.09 -1.55 2.65
C ALA A 136 16.87 -0.88 1.50
N PRO A 137 16.26 0.07 0.77
CA PRO A 137 16.98 0.82 -0.26
C PRO A 137 18.19 1.57 0.30
N TYR A 138 19.30 1.50 -0.42
CA TYR A 138 20.52 2.26 -0.09
C TYR A 138 21.24 2.68 -1.36
N VAL A 139 22.20 3.60 -1.20
CA VAL A 139 23.00 4.08 -2.34
C VAL A 139 24.09 3.07 -2.65
N ASP A 140 24.06 2.51 -3.87
CA ASP A 140 25.10 1.61 -4.36
C ASP A 140 26.44 2.34 -4.54
N ALA A 141 27.52 1.68 -4.11
CA ALA A 141 28.87 2.26 -4.13
C ALA A 141 29.45 2.41 -5.53
N GLY A 142 29.05 1.55 -6.47
CA GLY A 142 29.56 1.57 -7.84
C GLY A 142 28.83 2.59 -8.71
N THR A 143 27.50 2.59 -8.65
CA THR A 143 26.66 3.40 -9.54
C THR A 143 26.18 4.72 -8.94
N GLY A 144 26.23 4.86 -7.61
CA GLY A 144 25.62 5.98 -6.88
C GLY A 144 24.09 6.01 -6.93
N LYS A 145 23.46 4.97 -7.46
CA LYS A 145 21.99 4.88 -7.57
C LYS A 145 21.38 4.18 -6.37
N LEU A 146 20.10 4.46 -6.14
CA LEU A 146 19.31 3.78 -5.12
C LEU A 146 18.96 2.37 -5.61
N VAL A 147 19.34 1.36 -4.82
CA VAL A 147 19.12 -0.05 -5.11
C VAL A 147 18.55 -0.77 -3.89
N VAL A 148 17.90 -1.88 -4.15
CA VAL A 148 17.60 -2.94 -3.18
C VAL A 148 18.45 -4.15 -3.53
N THR A 149 19.08 -4.73 -2.54
CA THR A 149 19.93 -5.90 -2.71
C THR A 149 19.26 -7.15 -2.17
N PHE A 150 19.27 -8.20 -2.99
CA PHE A 150 18.93 -9.57 -2.61
C PHE A 150 20.25 -10.28 -2.31
N ALA A 151 20.39 -10.85 -1.13
CA ALA A 151 21.65 -11.48 -0.73
C ALA A 151 21.41 -12.79 0.00
N VAL A 152 22.30 -13.78 -0.27
CA VAL A 152 22.25 -15.11 0.31
C VAL A 152 23.64 -15.56 0.81
N PRO A 153 23.71 -16.24 1.99
CA PRO A 153 24.97 -16.75 2.49
C PRO A 153 25.47 -17.95 1.67
N VAL A 154 26.77 -18.05 1.47
CA VAL A 154 27.44 -19.24 0.95
C VAL A 154 28.29 -19.83 2.07
N LYS A 155 27.91 -21.02 2.54
CA LYS A 155 28.55 -21.69 3.68
C LYS A 155 29.23 -22.99 3.23
N GLU A 156 30.38 -23.25 3.78
CA GLU A 156 31.03 -24.56 3.72
C GLU A 156 31.32 -25.08 5.14
N GLN A 157 30.92 -26.30 5.42
CA GLN A 157 31.05 -26.91 6.74
C GLN A 157 30.49 -26.02 7.88
N GLY A 158 29.40 -25.30 7.60
CA GLY A 158 28.76 -24.39 8.55
C GLY A 158 29.39 -22.99 8.68
N ALA A 159 30.58 -22.77 8.10
CA ALA A 159 31.26 -21.47 8.12
C ALA A 159 30.88 -20.62 6.91
N LEU A 160 30.58 -19.34 7.13
CA LEU A 160 30.33 -18.39 6.06
C LEU A 160 31.63 -18.14 5.29
N LYS A 161 31.64 -18.43 4.00
CA LYS A 161 32.75 -18.21 3.08
C LYS A 161 32.55 -16.99 2.22
N ALA A 162 31.31 -16.76 1.81
CA ALA A 162 30.94 -15.66 0.95
C ALA A 162 29.45 -15.30 1.11
N VAL A 163 29.09 -14.18 0.54
CA VAL A 163 27.69 -13.78 0.31
C VAL A 163 27.51 -13.48 -1.16
N VAL A 164 26.57 -14.15 -1.82
CA VAL A 164 26.15 -13.78 -3.19
C VAL A 164 25.05 -12.76 -3.07
N ALA A 165 25.14 -11.74 -3.90
CA ALA A 165 24.16 -10.66 -3.89
C ALA A 165 23.84 -10.15 -5.30
N GLY A 166 22.71 -9.49 -5.44
CA GLY A 166 22.34 -8.82 -6.67
C GLY A 166 21.51 -7.57 -6.39
N ASP A 167 21.87 -6.50 -7.09
CA ASP A 167 21.23 -5.20 -6.99
C ASP A 167 20.14 -5.05 -8.04
N VAL A 168 19.02 -4.53 -7.63
CA VAL A 168 17.88 -4.28 -8.51
C VAL A 168 17.44 -2.83 -8.36
N ALA A 169 17.25 -2.16 -9.51
CA ALA A 169 16.54 -0.90 -9.52
C ALA A 169 15.05 -1.11 -9.13
N MET A 170 14.50 -0.18 -8.36
CA MET A 170 13.17 -0.35 -7.78
C MET A 170 12.01 0.01 -8.72
N ASP A 171 12.26 0.23 -10.00
CA ASP A 171 11.26 0.76 -10.94
C ASP A 171 9.96 -0.05 -10.98
N SER A 172 10.07 -1.39 -10.98
CA SER A 172 8.89 -2.27 -11.02
C SER A 172 8.08 -2.25 -9.72
N VAL A 173 8.75 -2.20 -8.56
CA VAL A 173 8.09 -2.07 -7.25
C VAL A 173 7.45 -0.70 -7.12
N VAL A 174 8.17 0.35 -7.52
CA VAL A 174 7.63 1.73 -7.54
C VAL A 174 6.42 1.81 -8.46
N ALA A 175 6.46 1.20 -9.65
CA ALA A 175 5.32 1.16 -10.57
C ALA A 175 4.12 0.42 -9.97
N ASN A 176 4.35 -0.72 -9.30
CA ASN A 176 3.29 -1.47 -8.61
C ASN A 176 2.63 -0.61 -7.51
N VAL A 177 3.44 0.01 -6.64
CA VAL A 177 2.94 0.86 -5.55
C VAL A 177 2.21 2.10 -6.08
N ARG A 178 2.71 2.72 -7.15
CA ARG A 178 2.04 3.84 -7.83
C ARG A 178 0.72 3.42 -8.49
N GLY A 179 0.59 2.15 -8.89
CA GLY A 179 -0.64 1.56 -9.41
C GLY A 179 -1.76 1.40 -8.37
N ILE A 180 -1.48 1.65 -7.08
CA ILE A 180 -2.46 1.52 -6.00
C ILE A 180 -3.32 2.79 -5.93
N HIS A 181 -4.45 2.79 -6.63
CA HIS A 181 -5.48 3.84 -6.54
C HIS A 181 -6.88 3.24 -6.68
N PRO A 182 -7.38 2.60 -5.63
CA PRO A 182 -8.74 2.06 -5.66
C PRO A 182 -9.81 3.14 -5.88
N THR A 183 -9.49 4.39 -5.55
CA THR A 183 -10.27 5.59 -5.93
C THR A 183 -9.31 6.70 -6.39
N PRO A 184 -9.77 7.75 -7.10
CA PRO A 184 -8.90 8.77 -7.70
C PRO A 184 -7.93 9.45 -6.73
N ALA A 185 -8.35 9.70 -5.49
CA ALA A 185 -7.50 10.33 -4.48
C ALA A 185 -6.85 9.35 -3.50
N SER A 186 -7.05 8.06 -3.70
CA SER A 186 -6.38 6.98 -2.94
C SER A 186 -4.95 6.76 -3.42
N SER A 187 -4.12 6.12 -2.60
CA SER A 187 -2.70 5.92 -2.93
C SER A 187 -2.09 4.74 -2.18
N GLY A 188 -0.99 4.21 -2.72
CA GLY A 188 -0.13 3.24 -2.05
C GLY A 188 1.16 3.86 -1.51
N LEU A 189 1.71 3.23 -0.48
CA LEU A 189 3.00 3.54 0.10
C LEU A 189 3.69 2.24 0.53
N LEU A 190 4.98 2.11 0.27
CA LEU A 190 5.80 1.01 0.76
C LEU A 190 6.80 1.55 1.77
N LEU A 191 6.85 0.97 2.95
CA LEU A 191 7.69 1.40 4.07
C LEU A 191 8.68 0.30 4.45
N ASP A 192 9.83 0.69 4.99
CA ASP A 192 10.75 -0.21 5.68
C ASP A 192 10.30 -0.51 7.13
N SER A 193 11.09 -1.31 7.85
CA SER A 193 10.85 -1.68 9.25
C SER A 193 10.86 -0.49 10.23
N ASN A 194 11.39 0.65 9.83
CA ASN A 194 11.52 1.87 10.64
C ASN A 194 10.48 2.93 10.26
N GLY A 195 9.64 2.66 9.24
CA GLY A 195 8.68 3.61 8.72
C GLY A 195 9.26 4.60 7.72
N THR A 196 10.42 4.29 7.13
CA THR A 196 10.98 5.06 6.03
C THR A 196 10.31 4.68 4.72
N VAL A 197 9.98 5.65 3.91
CA VAL A 197 9.33 5.44 2.61
C VAL A 197 10.32 4.81 1.62
N ILE A 198 9.99 3.62 1.15
CA ILE A 198 10.71 2.90 0.08
C ILE A 198 10.18 3.34 -1.29
N ALA A 199 8.86 3.38 -1.44
CA ALA A 199 8.17 3.75 -2.66
C ALA A 199 6.81 4.38 -2.37
N GLY A 200 6.36 5.26 -3.25
CA GLY A 200 5.06 5.92 -3.18
C GLY A 200 4.72 6.64 -4.47
N SER A 201 3.57 7.30 -4.49
CA SER A 201 3.13 8.11 -5.62
C SER A 201 4.03 9.33 -5.86
N ASP A 202 4.58 9.92 -4.79
CA ASP A 202 5.51 11.05 -4.86
C ASP A 202 6.96 10.58 -4.64
N PRO A 203 7.84 10.66 -5.67
CA PRO A 203 9.25 10.29 -5.54
C PRO A 203 10.03 11.11 -4.51
N ALA A 204 9.61 12.35 -4.22
CA ALA A 204 10.29 13.24 -3.26
C ALA A 204 10.20 12.72 -1.82
N LEU A 205 9.29 11.79 -1.54
CA LEU A 205 9.12 11.14 -0.25
C LEU A 205 10.05 9.95 -0.04
N THR A 206 10.71 9.45 -1.09
CA THR A 206 11.64 8.31 -0.98
C THR A 206 12.75 8.61 0.02
N LEU A 207 13.03 7.68 0.92
CA LEU A 207 13.94 7.77 2.06
C LEU A 207 13.51 8.79 3.15
N LYS A 208 12.31 9.34 3.08
CA LYS A 208 11.73 10.20 4.12
C LYS A 208 10.93 9.38 5.12
N PRO A 209 10.78 9.85 6.37
CA PRO A 209 9.85 9.24 7.31
C PRO A 209 8.41 9.30 6.77
N PHE A 210 7.62 8.24 6.97
CA PHE A 210 6.22 8.22 6.54
C PHE A 210 5.38 9.36 7.15
N THR A 211 5.82 9.87 8.30
CA THR A 211 5.19 11.01 8.98
C THR A 211 5.26 12.32 8.20
N GLU A 212 6.06 12.42 7.13
CA GLU A 212 5.99 13.57 6.21
C GLU A 212 4.69 13.57 5.39
N THR A 213 4.15 12.40 5.09
CA THR A 213 2.92 12.27 4.26
C THR A 213 1.69 11.82 5.04
N ILE A 214 1.84 10.98 6.08
CA ILE A 214 0.73 10.48 6.91
C ILE A 214 0.77 11.17 8.26
N LYS A 215 -0.36 11.79 8.65
CA LYS A 215 -0.53 12.48 9.93
C LYS A 215 -1.68 11.84 10.72
N GLY A 216 -1.68 12.02 12.05
CA GLY A 216 -2.74 11.55 12.94
C GLY A 216 -2.59 10.10 13.39
N THR A 217 -1.48 9.42 13.03
CA THR A 217 -1.17 8.08 13.50
C THR A 217 0.34 7.90 13.71
N ASP A 218 0.73 6.97 14.55
CA ASP A 218 2.11 6.52 14.74
C ASP A 218 2.40 5.20 13.99
N PHE A 219 3.68 4.85 13.91
CA PHE A 219 4.11 3.66 13.16
C PHE A 219 3.65 2.35 13.80
N ALA A 220 3.57 2.27 15.14
CA ALA A 220 3.14 1.07 15.85
C ALA A 220 1.64 0.78 15.58
N THR A 221 0.82 1.83 15.62
CA THR A 221 -0.60 1.76 15.27
C THR A 221 -0.80 1.36 13.81
N LEU A 222 -0.06 1.98 12.88
CA LEU A 222 -0.12 1.65 11.46
C LEU A 222 0.27 0.18 11.20
N LYS A 223 1.33 -0.30 11.85
CA LYS A 223 1.86 -1.67 11.73
C LYS A 223 0.92 -2.73 12.34
N SER A 224 -0.08 -2.35 13.12
CA SER A 224 -1.00 -3.30 13.77
C SER A 224 -1.81 -4.16 12.81
N GLY A 225 -1.90 -3.77 11.51
CA GLY A 225 -2.70 -4.45 10.49
C GLY A 225 -4.20 -4.15 10.61
N ASN A 226 -4.58 -3.23 11.49
CA ASN A 226 -5.95 -2.74 11.59
C ASN A 226 -6.17 -1.56 10.65
N LEU A 227 -7.46 -1.24 10.40
CA LEU A 227 -7.82 0.00 9.74
C LEU A 227 -7.51 1.19 10.67
N VAL A 228 -6.79 2.17 10.16
CA VAL A 228 -6.36 3.35 10.91
C VAL A 228 -6.78 4.60 10.16
N ASP A 229 -7.48 5.50 10.83
CA ASP A 229 -7.83 6.79 10.26
C ASP A 229 -6.71 7.82 10.48
N GLY A 230 -6.56 8.70 9.49
CA GLY A 230 -5.58 9.78 9.55
C GLY A 230 -5.72 10.71 8.35
N THR A 231 -4.71 11.55 8.13
CA THR A 231 -4.72 12.48 7.00
C THR A 231 -3.47 12.31 6.14
N SER A 232 -3.65 12.44 4.83
CA SER A 232 -2.54 12.51 3.87
C SER A 232 -2.89 13.46 2.75
N ASN A 233 -1.95 14.34 2.39
CA ASN A 233 -2.14 15.40 1.39
C ASN A 233 -3.35 16.30 1.69
N GLY A 234 -3.60 16.60 2.98
CA GLY A 234 -4.71 17.46 3.43
C GLY A 234 -6.10 16.80 3.34
N ARG A 235 -6.19 15.50 3.08
CA ARG A 235 -7.45 14.74 2.96
C ARG A 235 -7.52 13.66 4.04
N GLU A 236 -8.73 13.42 4.57
CA GLU A 236 -8.99 12.31 5.47
C GLU A 236 -8.94 10.99 4.71
N LYS A 237 -8.18 10.05 5.23
CA LYS A 237 -7.99 8.72 4.64
C LYS A 237 -8.05 7.64 5.71
N THR A 238 -8.49 6.46 5.29
CA THR A 238 -8.37 5.23 6.07
C THR A 238 -7.22 4.39 5.49
N PHE A 239 -6.31 3.99 6.35
CA PHE A 239 -5.10 3.25 6.00
C PHE A 239 -5.22 1.79 6.41
N LEU A 240 -4.74 0.90 5.55
CA LEU A 240 -4.49 -0.51 5.87
C LEU A 240 -3.03 -0.81 5.55
N ALA A 241 -2.29 -1.29 6.54
CA ALA A 241 -0.92 -1.71 6.37
C ALA A 241 -0.80 -3.23 6.49
N THR A 242 -0.07 -3.85 5.55
CA THR A 242 0.17 -5.30 5.51
C THR A 242 1.64 -5.59 5.29
N ALA A 243 2.18 -6.59 6.03
CA ALA A 243 3.55 -7.01 5.84
C ALA A 243 3.74 -7.69 4.47
N VAL A 244 4.84 -7.38 3.80
CA VAL A 244 5.22 -8.03 2.53
C VAL A 244 6.02 -9.30 2.84
N PRO A 245 5.52 -10.49 2.48
CA PRO A 245 6.20 -11.75 2.73
C PRO A 245 7.63 -11.78 2.19
N GLY A 246 8.55 -12.38 2.95
CA GLY A 246 9.96 -12.50 2.57
C GLY A 246 10.77 -11.22 2.72
N THR A 247 10.20 -10.16 3.27
CA THR A 247 10.88 -8.88 3.52
C THR A 247 10.54 -8.32 4.91
N HIS A 248 11.18 -7.22 5.28
CA HIS A 248 10.79 -6.38 6.41
C HIS A 248 9.98 -5.15 5.98
N TRP A 249 9.33 -5.23 4.82
CA TRP A 249 8.58 -4.12 4.25
C TRP A 249 7.11 -4.16 4.65
N LEU A 250 6.49 -3.00 4.66
CA LEU A 250 5.09 -2.79 4.99
C LEU A 250 4.41 -2.07 3.82
N LEU A 251 3.46 -2.72 3.18
CA LEU A 251 2.61 -2.09 2.17
C LEU A 251 1.45 -1.39 2.85
N VAL A 252 1.30 -0.10 2.60
CA VAL A 252 0.22 0.74 3.12
C VAL A 252 -0.69 1.16 1.97
N VAL A 253 -1.95 0.81 2.05
CA VAL A 253 -2.99 1.31 1.14
C VAL A 253 -3.78 2.39 1.86
N ALA A 254 -3.88 3.56 1.25
CA ALA A 254 -4.59 4.73 1.75
C ALA A 254 -5.85 4.96 0.91
N LEU A 255 -7.03 4.70 1.46
CA LEU A 255 -8.33 4.94 0.83
C LEU A 255 -8.82 6.34 1.19
N ASP A 256 -9.16 7.15 0.20
CA ASP A 256 -9.73 8.48 0.42
C ASP A 256 -11.19 8.39 0.90
N ASN A 257 -11.47 8.93 2.08
CA ASN A 257 -12.81 8.84 2.71
C ASN A 257 -13.85 9.68 1.95
N GLY A 258 -13.42 10.77 1.32
CA GLY A 258 -14.29 11.60 0.48
C GLY A 258 -14.78 10.86 -0.76
N ASP A 259 -13.87 10.23 -1.49
CA ASP A 259 -14.17 9.45 -2.69
C ASP A 259 -15.00 8.21 -2.32
N ALA A 260 -14.59 7.48 -1.28
CA ALA A 260 -15.27 6.27 -0.82
C ALA A 260 -16.71 6.51 -0.35
N THR A 261 -17.03 7.72 0.12
CA THR A 261 -18.38 8.10 0.56
C THR A 261 -19.17 8.90 -0.47
N ALA A 262 -18.62 9.18 -1.64
CA ALA A 262 -19.26 10.03 -2.67
C ALA A 262 -20.62 9.49 -3.10
N GLY A 263 -20.74 8.17 -3.32
CA GLY A 263 -22.01 7.52 -3.67
C GLY A 263 -23.07 7.67 -2.58
N MET A 264 -22.70 7.48 -1.33
CA MET A 264 -23.61 7.66 -0.18
C MET A 264 -24.09 9.11 -0.06
N ARG A 265 -23.19 10.10 -0.24
CA ARG A 265 -23.56 11.53 -0.24
C ARG A 265 -24.53 11.88 -1.37
N SER A 266 -24.35 11.29 -2.55
CA SER A 266 -25.26 11.44 -3.70
C SER A 266 -26.65 10.89 -3.38
N LEU A 267 -26.75 9.69 -2.81
CA LEU A 267 -28.02 9.09 -2.38
C LEU A 267 -28.73 9.92 -1.32
N LEU A 268 -27.99 10.45 -0.33
CA LEU A 268 -28.54 11.32 0.70
C LEU A 268 -29.14 12.62 0.11
N LYS A 269 -28.43 13.26 -0.82
CA LYS A 269 -28.93 14.45 -1.51
C LYS A 269 -30.20 14.14 -2.31
N ALA A 270 -30.24 13.04 -3.03
CA ALA A 270 -31.41 12.60 -3.79
C ALA A 270 -32.62 12.30 -2.87
N SER A 271 -32.38 11.63 -1.75
CA SER A 271 -33.41 11.33 -0.74
C SER A 271 -33.95 12.61 -0.10
N ALA A 272 -33.08 13.55 0.27
CA ALA A 272 -33.48 14.84 0.81
C ALA A 272 -34.32 15.66 -0.19
N LEU A 273 -33.91 15.66 -1.47
CA LEU A 273 -34.66 16.35 -2.53
C LEU A 273 -36.03 15.70 -2.75
N SER A 274 -36.12 14.38 -2.79
CA SER A 274 -37.40 13.68 -2.95
C SER A 274 -38.34 13.92 -1.78
N LEU A 275 -37.85 13.95 -0.53
CA LEU A 275 -38.63 14.34 0.64
C LEU A 275 -39.15 15.77 0.56
N ALA A 276 -38.31 16.71 0.13
CA ALA A 276 -38.72 18.11 -0.04
C ALA A 276 -39.84 18.24 -1.09
N ILE A 277 -39.71 17.55 -2.24
CA ILE A 277 -40.72 17.54 -3.29
C ILE A 277 -42.04 16.94 -2.77
N LEU A 278 -41.99 15.80 -2.09
CA LEU A 278 -43.18 15.17 -1.52
C LEU A 278 -43.88 16.05 -0.47
N ALA A 279 -43.10 16.73 0.40
CA ALA A 279 -43.63 17.67 1.37
C ALA A 279 -44.31 18.87 0.68
N LEU A 280 -43.73 19.42 -0.39
CA LEU A 280 -44.35 20.51 -1.16
C LEU A 280 -45.63 20.06 -1.87
N LEU A 281 -45.62 18.88 -2.51
CA LEU A 281 -46.80 18.34 -3.20
C LEU A 281 -47.95 18.05 -2.21
N SER A 282 -47.63 17.45 -1.05
CA SER A 282 -48.63 17.18 -0.02
C SER A 282 -49.18 18.46 0.57
N GLY A 283 -48.34 19.49 0.81
CA GLY A 283 -48.77 20.79 1.27
C GLY A 283 -49.68 21.51 0.25
N ALA A 284 -49.31 21.50 -1.07
CA ALA A 284 -50.09 22.05 -2.14
C ALA A 284 -51.47 21.35 -2.28
N LEU A 285 -51.46 20.00 -2.22
CA LEU A 285 -52.71 19.22 -2.27
C LEU A 285 -53.60 19.53 -1.09
N MET A 286 -53.04 19.64 0.11
CA MET A 286 -53.76 20.01 1.33
C MET A 286 -54.36 21.40 1.23
N HIS A 287 -53.62 22.38 0.71
CA HIS A 287 -54.10 23.75 0.47
C HIS A 287 -55.30 23.78 -0.51
N LEU A 288 -55.18 23.04 -1.65
CA LEU A 288 -56.26 22.93 -2.63
C LEU A 288 -57.52 22.28 -2.11
N LEU A 289 -57.39 21.28 -1.25
CA LEU A 289 -58.54 20.56 -0.64
C LEU A 289 -59.18 21.34 0.50
N ILE A 290 -58.48 22.23 1.19
CA ILE A 290 -59.03 23.11 2.24
C ILE A 290 -59.65 24.36 1.66
N ALA A 291 -59.14 24.89 0.52
CA ALA A 291 -59.63 26.06 -0.15
C ALA A 291 -60.94 25.81 -0.94
N ARG A 292 -61.34 24.56 -1.14
CA ARG A 292 -62.64 24.12 -1.64
C ARG A 292 -63.57 23.75 -0.49
#